data_2e3f143ee8dd99432afc9976ef2e68bb
#
_entry.id   2e3f143ee8dd99432afc9976ef2e68bb
#
_cell.length_a   1.000
_cell.length_b   1.000
_cell.length_c   1.000
_cell.angle_alpha   90.00
_cell.angle_beta   90.00
_cell.angle_gamma   90.00
#
_symmetry.space_group_name_H-M   'P 1'
#
loop_
_entity.id
_entity.type
_entity.pdbx_description
1 polymer ?
#
loop_
_entity_poly.entity_id
_entity_poly.type
_entity_poly.pdbx_seq_one_letter_code
_entity_poly.pdbx_strand_id
1 'polypeptide(L)'
;IVKLGTTVLPWKDYIEKKNDKMKADKLKIKNENLNIKLDDLDSNEKNNYEKPKMFKAPFSFEGRIRRLEYGISSIISTFLINILISVAIENPATWLLILPVYWFGLAQGAKRCHDRGNSGWFQLIPFYSLWMLFAEGDFGSNSYGPNPKGIK
;
A
#
# COMPACT_ATOMS: atom_id res chain seq x y z
N ILE A 1 67.47 41.61 -28.06
CA ILE A 1 66.45 40.55 -28.38
C ILE A 1 65.87 40.13 -27.06
N VAL A 2 64.76 40.76 -26.66
CA VAL A 2 64.00 40.34 -25.46
C VAL A 2 63.14 39.10 -25.84
N LYS A 3 63.58 37.96 -25.42
CA LYS A 3 62.66 36.72 -25.42
C LYS A 3 61.56 37.03 -24.45
N LEU A 4 60.41 37.43 -24.95
CA LEU A 4 59.16 37.27 -24.17
C LEU A 4 58.88 35.83 -24.06
N GLY A 5 59.38 35.21 -22.95
CA GLY A 5 59.04 33.88 -22.58
C GLY A 5 57.53 33.79 -22.41
N THR A 6 56.94 32.68 -22.84
CA THR A 6 55.57 32.27 -22.56
C THR A 6 55.44 31.99 -21.08
N THR A 7 55.55 32.99 -20.23
CA THR A 7 55.12 32.94 -18.86
C THR A 7 53.59 33.01 -18.91
N VAL A 8 52.95 31.86 -18.89
CA VAL A 8 51.54 31.72 -18.56
C VAL A 8 51.34 32.56 -17.32
N LEU A 9 50.58 33.65 -17.46
CA LEU A 9 50.36 34.59 -16.38
C LEU A 9 49.74 33.83 -15.19
N PRO A 10 50.33 33.82 -13.99
CA PRO A 10 49.87 33.05 -12.86
C PRO A 10 48.39 33.31 -12.50
N TRP A 11 47.89 34.45 -12.90
CA TRP A 11 46.49 34.81 -12.67
C TRP A 11 45.50 34.11 -13.60
N LYS A 12 45.87 33.59 -14.77
CA LYS A 12 45.01 32.79 -15.62
C LYS A 12 44.70 31.42 -14.98
N ASP A 13 45.73 30.77 -14.50
CA ASP A 13 45.56 29.47 -13.76
C ASP A 13 44.73 29.67 -12.49
N TYR A 14 44.90 30.81 -11.82
CA TYR A 14 44.09 31.17 -10.65
C TYR A 14 42.62 31.37 -11.00
N ILE A 15 42.31 32.06 -12.11
CA ILE A 15 40.93 32.28 -12.56
C ILE A 15 40.30 30.96 -12.98
N GLU A 16 41.04 30.12 -13.70
CA GLU A 16 40.55 28.79 -14.13
C GLU A 16 40.21 27.91 -12.93
N LYS A 17 41.10 27.76 -11.96
CA LYS A 17 40.85 27.05 -10.69
C LYS A 17 39.68 27.66 -9.93
N LYS A 18 39.51 28.95 -9.90
CA LYS A 18 38.39 29.64 -9.25
C LYS A 18 37.06 29.32 -9.93
N ASN A 19 37.06 29.31 -11.28
CA ASN A 19 35.89 28.98 -12.08
C ASN A 19 35.49 27.51 -11.91
N ASP A 20 36.45 26.60 -11.88
CA ASP A 20 36.18 25.17 -11.66
C ASP A 20 35.65 24.92 -10.25
N LYS A 21 36.22 25.60 -9.25
CA LYS A 21 35.68 25.54 -7.89
C LYS A 21 34.24 26.06 -7.81
N MET A 22 33.96 27.20 -8.45
CA MET A 22 32.57 27.71 -8.50
C MET A 22 31.62 26.82 -9.25
N LYS A 23 32.05 26.13 -10.32
CA LYS A 23 31.23 25.12 -11.01
C LYS A 23 30.96 23.93 -10.12
N ALA A 24 31.96 23.42 -9.41
CA ALA A 24 31.82 22.32 -8.46
C ALA A 24 30.87 22.65 -7.31
N ASP A 25 30.99 23.89 -6.76
CA ASP A 25 30.10 24.35 -5.68
C ASP A 25 28.66 24.51 -6.17
N LYS A 26 28.45 25.06 -7.39
CA LYS A 26 27.12 25.13 -8.00
C LYS A 26 26.50 23.76 -8.24
N LEU A 27 27.29 22.76 -8.65
CA LEU A 27 26.83 21.38 -8.82
C LEU A 27 26.46 20.75 -7.49
N LYS A 28 27.25 20.99 -6.44
CA LYS A 28 26.95 20.52 -5.08
C LYS A 28 25.62 21.08 -4.58
N ILE A 29 25.42 22.38 -4.67
CA ILE A 29 24.20 23.07 -4.27
C ILE A 29 22.99 22.54 -5.07
N LYS A 30 23.16 22.34 -6.38
CA LYS A 30 22.11 21.79 -7.24
C LYS A 30 21.71 20.37 -6.83
N ASN A 31 22.68 19.51 -6.52
CA ASN A 31 22.42 18.14 -6.08
C ASN A 31 21.79 18.10 -4.68
N GLU A 32 22.24 18.98 -3.79
CA GLU A 32 21.68 19.10 -2.43
C GLU A 32 20.21 19.58 -2.48
N ASN A 33 19.92 20.59 -3.29
CA ASN A 33 18.54 21.04 -3.52
C ASN A 33 17.66 19.98 -4.18
N LEU A 34 18.23 19.15 -5.07
CA LEU A 34 17.51 18.03 -5.68
C LEU A 34 17.18 16.95 -4.65
N ASN A 35 18.14 16.63 -3.76
CA ASN A 35 17.93 15.65 -2.70
C ASN A 35 16.87 16.14 -1.69
N ILE A 36 16.93 17.42 -1.28
CA ILE A 36 15.90 18.03 -0.42
C ILE A 36 14.52 17.93 -1.07
N LYS A 37 14.42 18.22 -2.36
CA LYS A 37 13.16 18.12 -3.08
C LYS A 37 12.63 16.68 -3.20
N LEU A 38 13.53 15.71 -3.34
CA LEU A 38 13.17 14.29 -3.34
C LEU A 38 12.69 13.84 -1.95
N ASP A 39 13.37 14.27 -0.89
CA ASP A 39 12.98 13.98 0.50
C ASP A 39 11.64 14.62 0.85
N ASP A 40 11.36 15.83 0.38
CA ASP A 40 10.06 16.50 0.53
C ASP A 40 8.94 15.77 -0.22
N LEU A 41 9.20 15.27 -1.42
CA LEU A 41 8.24 14.45 -2.19
C LEU A 41 7.96 13.13 -1.48
N ASP A 42 8.99 12.45 -0.99
CA ASP A 42 8.88 11.19 -0.24
C ASP A 42 8.14 11.39 1.10
N SER A 43 8.40 12.50 1.79
CA SER A 43 7.72 12.83 3.06
C SER A 43 6.26 13.18 2.85
N ASN A 44 5.92 13.94 1.80
CA ASN A 44 4.55 14.27 1.43
C ASN A 44 3.77 13.02 0.98
N GLU A 45 4.41 12.11 0.26
CA GLU A 45 3.82 10.85 -0.16
C GLU A 45 3.59 9.92 1.03
N LYS A 46 4.52 9.86 1.99
CA LYS A 46 4.38 9.11 3.25
C LYS A 46 3.31 9.70 4.16
N ASN A 47 3.19 11.02 4.24
CA ASN A 47 2.20 11.70 5.08
C ASN A 47 0.78 11.60 4.52
N ASN A 48 0.62 11.45 3.20
CA ASN A 48 -0.68 11.29 2.56
C ASN A 48 -1.13 9.81 2.51
N TYR A 49 -0.28 8.87 2.95
CA TYR A 49 -0.60 7.46 3.04
C TYR A 49 -1.13 7.12 4.44
N GLU A 50 -2.43 7.36 4.67
CA GLU A 50 -3.10 6.75 5.82
C GLU A 50 -3.06 5.23 5.67
N LYS A 51 -2.35 4.55 6.57
CA LYS A 51 -2.43 3.09 6.65
C LYS A 51 -3.89 2.70 6.76
N PRO A 52 -4.41 1.89 5.83
CA PRO A 52 -5.81 1.51 5.90
C PRO A 52 -6.08 0.83 7.24
N LYS A 53 -7.05 1.40 7.98
CA LYS A 53 -7.50 0.85 9.26
C LYS A 53 -8.14 -0.50 9.02
N MET A 54 -7.89 -1.46 9.90
CA MET A 54 -8.56 -2.76 9.87
C MET A 54 -10.08 -2.56 9.99
N PHE A 55 -10.84 -3.40 9.33
CA PHE A 55 -12.32 -3.38 9.33
C PHE A 55 -12.95 -2.07 8.85
N LYS A 56 -12.27 -1.32 7.96
CA LYS A 56 -12.88 -0.17 7.30
C LYS A 56 -14.06 -0.64 6.44
N ALA A 57 -15.24 -0.06 6.68
CA ALA A 57 -16.50 -0.40 5.99
C ALA A 57 -16.78 -1.93 5.92
N PRO A 58 -17.06 -2.60 7.06
CA PRO A 58 -17.08 -4.07 7.15
C PRO A 58 -18.15 -4.73 6.30
N PHE A 59 -19.23 -4.04 5.95
CA PHE A 59 -20.33 -4.52 5.11
C PHE A 59 -20.24 -4.14 3.63
N SER A 60 -19.22 -3.34 3.25
CA SER A 60 -18.95 -2.99 1.86
C SER A 60 -18.15 -4.09 1.17
N PHE A 61 -18.43 -4.31 -0.10
CA PHE A 61 -17.64 -5.22 -0.97
C PHE A 61 -16.41 -4.54 -1.56
N GLU A 62 -16.27 -3.22 -1.43
CA GLU A 62 -15.18 -2.46 -2.02
C GLU A 62 -13.92 -2.49 -1.17
N GLY A 63 -12.76 -2.42 -1.84
CA GLY A 63 -11.46 -2.33 -1.22
C GLY A 63 -10.76 -3.68 -1.07
N ARG A 64 -9.68 -3.69 -0.29
CA ARG A 64 -8.81 -4.84 -0.07
C ARG A 64 -8.60 -5.05 1.43
N ILE A 65 -8.41 -6.31 1.87
CA ILE A 65 -8.13 -6.66 3.26
C ILE A 65 -6.94 -7.59 3.39
N ARG A 66 -6.30 -7.55 4.58
CA ARG A 66 -5.17 -8.43 4.92
C ARG A 66 -5.65 -9.86 5.21
N ARG A 67 -4.73 -10.83 5.10
CA ARG A 67 -4.99 -12.23 5.48
C ARG A 67 -5.55 -12.39 6.89
N LEU A 68 -4.92 -11.70 7.86
CA LEU A 68 -5.37 -11.73 9.26
C LEU A 68 -6.79 -11.20 9.43
N GLU A 69 -7.12 -10.10 8.76
CA GLU A 69 -8.44 -9.50 8.80
C GLU A 69 -9.50 -10.46 8.24
N TYR A 70 -9.21 -11.08 7.10
CA TYR A 70 -10.06 -12.10 6.52
C TYR A 70 -10.21 -13.33 7.42
N GLY A 71 -9.10 -13.86 7.99
CA GLY A 71 -9.10 -15.00 8.88
C GLY A 71 -9.93 -14.75 10.14
N ILE A 72 -9.73 -13.60 10.79
CA ILE A 72 -10.51 -13.22 12.00
C ILE A 72 -11.99 -13.07 11.64
N SER A 73 -12.31 -12.40 10.53
CA SER A 73 -13.69 -12.23 10.06
C SER A 73 -14.36 -13.57 9.79
N SER A 74 -13.66 -14.51 9.17
CA SER A 74 -14.18 -15.85 8.86
C SER A 74 -14.47 -16.66 10.14
N ILE A 75 -13.57 -16.60 11.12
CA ILE A 75 -13.76 -17.28 12.42
C ILE A 75 -14.97 -16.70 13.15
N ILE A 76 -15.04 -15.35 13.25
CA ILE A 76 -16.15 -14.67 13.93
C ILE A 76 -17.48 -14.99 13.23
N SER A 77 -17.53 -14.89 11.90
CA SER A 77 -18.77 -15.19 11.14
C SER A 77 -19.21 -16.62 11.32
N THR A 78 -18.29 -17.59 11.25
CA THR A 78 -18.60 -19.00 11.43
C THR A 78 -19.13 -19.26 12.84
N PHE A 79 -18.49 -18.70 13.86
CA PHE A 79 -18.91 -18.85 15.25
C PHE A 79 -20.31 -18.26 15.48
N LEU A 80 -20.56 -17.05 15.00
CA LEU A 80 -21.87 -16.41 15.12
C LEU A 80 -22.96 -17.17 14.37
N ILE A 81 -22.69 -17.65 13.16
CA ILE A 81 -23.66 -18.43 12.39
C ILE A 81 -24.03 -19.73 13.15
N ASN A 82 -23.06 -20.43 13.73
CA ASN A 82 -23.34 -21.66 14.49
C ASN A 82 -24.21 -21.37 15.71
N ILE A 83 -23.96 -20.30 16.46
CA ILE A 83 -24.80 -19.87 17.58
C ILE A 83 -26.22 -19.54 17.09
N LEU A 84 -26.33 -18.74 16.03
CA LEU A 84 -27.64 -18.32 15.50
C LEU A 84 -28.46 -19.53 14.99
N ILE A 85 -27.82 -20.52 14.35
CA ILE A 85 -28.47 -21.75 13.91
C ILE A 85 -28.98 -22.51 15.11
N SER A 86 -28.21 -22.67 16.19
CA SER A 86 -28.64 -23.36 17.39
C SER A 86 -29.87 -22.72 18.03
N VAL A 87 -29.92 -21.40 18.09
CA VAL A 87 -31.08 -20.65 18.62
C VAL A 87 -32.27 -20.65 17.64
N ALA A 88 -32.00 -20.66 16.33
CA ALA A 88 -33.03 -20.65 15.29
C ALA A 88 -33.87 -21.96 15.25
N ILE A 89 -33.36 -23.05 15.78
CA ILE A 89 -34.12 -24.33 15.94
C ILE A 89 -35.28 -24.11 16.87
N GLU A 90 -35.10 -23.35 17.96
CA GLU A 90 -36.15 -23.10 18.95
C GLU A 90 -37.02 -21.89 18.56
N ASN A 91 -36.42 -20.89 17.91
CA ASN A 91 -37.10 -19.65 17.53
C ASN A 91 -36.87 -19.32 16.04
N PRO A 92 -37.85 -19.63 15.16
CA PRO A 92 -37.72 -19.39 13.71
C PRO A 92 -37.44 -17.95 13.31
N ALA A 93 -37.83 -16.92 14.10
CA ALA A 93 -37.55 -15.54 13.81
C ALA A 93 -36.03 -15.24 13.80
N THR A 94 -35.21 -16.03 14.47
CA THR A 94 -33.75 -15.87 14.52
C THR A 94 -33.08 -16.08 13.15
N TRP A 95 -33.74 -16.80 12.22
CA TRP A 95 -33.21 -16.94 10.84
C TRP A 95 -32.95 -15.64 10.15
N LEU A 96 -33.71 -14.56 10.45
CA LEU A 96 -33.50 -13.26 9.89
C LEU A 96 -32.17 -12.63 10.31
N LEU A 97 -31.64 -12.99 11.48
CA LEU A 97 -30.37 -12.49 11.99
C LEU A 97 -29.15 -13.14 11.29
N ILE A 98 -29.33 -14.27 10.62
CA ILE A 98 -28.27 -14.92 9.85
C ILE A 98 -27.92 -14.12 8.60
N LEU A 99 -28.88 -13.41 7.99
CA LEU A 99 -28.66 -12.64 6.77
C LEU A 99 -27.57 -11.58 6.88
N PRO A 100 -27.56 -10.68 7.90
CA PRO A 100 -26.48 -9.69 8.04
C PRO A 100 -25.12 -10.33 8.35
N VAL A 101 -25.07 -11.45 9.08
CA VAL A 101 -23.79 -12.13 9.36
C VAL A 101 -23.25 -12.79 8.09
N TYR A 102 -24.12 -13.41 7.30
CA TYR A 102 -23.74 -13.99 6.01
C TYR A 102 -23.27 -12.91 5.02
N TRP A 103 -23.99 -11.78 4.95
CA TRP A 103 -23.61 -10.62 4.16
C TRP A 103 -22.23 -10.10 4.54
N PHE A 104 -21.94 -9.97 5.83
CA PHE A 104 -20.62 -9.59 6.32
C PHE A 104 -19.54 -10.56 5.85
N GLY A 105 -19.76 -11.87 5.97
CA GLY A 105 -18.82 -12.91 5.51
C GLY A 105 -18.53 -12.80 4.02
N LEU A 106 -19.56 -12.61 3.19
CA LEU A 106 -19.42 -12.41 1.74
C LEU A 106 -18.64 -11.13 1.42
N ALA A 107 -18.90 -10.03 2.12
CA ALA A 107 -18.19 -8.77 1.92
C ALA A 107 -16.68 -8.91 2.23
N GLN A 108 -16.34 -9.60 3.34
CA GLN A 108 -14.95 -9.86 3.70
C GLN A 108 -14.27 -10.79 2.69
N GLY A 109 -14.96 -11.83 2.23
CA GLY A 109 -14.47 -12.74 1.19
C GLY A 109 -14.20 -12.02 -0.12
N ALA A 110 -15.11 -11.17 -0.57
CA ALA A 110 -14.93 -10.37 -1.79
C ALA A 110 -13.70 -9.45 -1.70
N LYS A 111 -13.53 -8.71 -0.60
CA LYS A 111 -12.34 -7.86 -0.37
C LYS A 111 -11.04 -8.67 -0.37
N ARG A 112 -11.10 -9.91 0.10
CA ARG A 112 -9.92 -10.77 0.07
C ARG A 112 -9.62 -11.27 -1.35
N CYS A 113 -10.65 -11.57 -2.17
CA CYS A 113 -10.47 -11.82 -3.60
C CYS A 113 -9.83 -10.61 -4.29
N HIS A 114 -10.32 -9.41 -3.99
CA HIS A 114 -9.79 -8.14 -4.52
C HIS A 114 -8.33 -7.91 -4.14
N ASP A 115 -7.92 -8.34 -2.94
CA ASP A 115 -6.52 -8.26 -2.51
C ASP A 115 -5.58 -9.12 -3.37
N ARG A 116 -6.13 -10.07 -4.12
CA ARG A 116 -5.44 -10.93 -5.09
C ARG A 116 -5.71 -10.54 -6.55
N GLY A 117 -6.23 -9.35 -6.80
CA GLY A 117 -6.58 -8.89 -8.14
C GLY A 117 -7.77 -9.62 -8.78
N ASN A 118 -8.45 -10.50 -8.05
CA ASN A 118 -9.56 -11.29 -8.55
C ASN A 118 -10.91 -10.65 -8.19
N SER A 119 -11.93 -10.92 -9.01
CA SER A 119 -13.31 -10.55 -8.70
C SER A 119 -13.81 -11.26 -7.42
N GLY A 120 -14.67 -10.58 -6.65
CA GLY A 120 -15.29 -11.14 -5.44
C GLY A 120 -16.06 -12.46 -5.67
N TRP A 121 -16.48 -12.74 -6.89
CA TRP A 121 -17.16 -13.99 -7.26
C TRP A 121 -16.29 -15.24 -7.12
N PHE A 122 -14.97 -15.09 -7.14
CA PHE A 122 -14.02 -16.20 -6.94
C PHE A 122 -14.18 -16.89 -5.59
N GLN A 123 -14.72 -16.20 -4.58
CA GLN A 123 -15.02 -16.83 -3.27
C GLN A 123 -16.02 -17.99 -3.36
N LEU A 124 -16.84 -18.06 -4.42
CA LEU A 124 -17.80 -19.15 -4.62
C LEU A 124 -17.16 -20.43 -5.17
N ILE A 125 -15.91 -20.37 -5.61
CA ILE A 125 -15.16 -21.53 -6.07
C ILE A 125 -14.83 -22.42 -4.84
N PRO A 126 -15.17 -23.71 -4.86
CA PRO A 126 -14.84 -24.62 -3.77
C PRO A 126 -13.35 -24.58 -3.40
N PHE A 127 -13.03 -24.60 -2.12
CA PHE A 127 -11.67 -24.54 -1.55
C PHE A 127 -10.91 -23.22 -1.80
N TYR A 128 -11.39 -22.32 -2.65
CA TYR A 128 -10.74 -21.02 -2.88
C TYR A 128 -10.73 -20.17 -1.61
N SER A 129 -11.75 -20.23 -0.79
CA SER A 129 -11.82 -19.54 0.50
C SER A 129 -10.72 -19.98 1.46
N LEU A 130 -10.40 -21.29 1.50
CA LEU A 130 -9.27 -21.82 2.27
C LEU A 130 -7.94 -21.37 1.68
N TRP A 131 -7.81 -21.40 0.37
CA TRP A 131 -6.63 -20.90 -0.31
C TRP A 131 -6.35 -19.42 0.01
N MET A 132 -7.37 -18.58 0.10
CA MET A 132 -7.24 -17.16 0.43
C MET A 132 -6.69 -16.89 1.85
N LEU A 133 -6.78 -17.82 2.78
CA LEU A 133 -6.18 -17.69 4.12
C LEU A 133 -4.66 -17.74 4.07
N PHE A 134 -4.10 -18.55 3.16
CA PHE A 134 -2.67 -18.80 3.09
C PHE A 134 -1.99 -17.97 1.99
N ALA A 135 -2.66 -17.75 0.88
CA ALA A 135 -2.12 -17.07 -0.28
C ALA A 135 -1.77 -15.60 0.02
N GLU A 136 -0.69 -15.10 -0.57
CA GLU A 136 -0.34 -13.68 -0.48
C GLU A 136 -1.25 -12.82 -1.36
N GLY A 137 -1.50 -11.58 -0.95
CA GLY A 137 -2.14 -10.57 -1.78
C GLY A 137 -1.16 -9.97 -2.79
N ASP A 138 -1.68 -9.25 -3.77
CA ASP A 138 -0.89 -8.56 -4.78
C ASP A 138 0.00 -7.50 -4.12
N PHE A 139 1.24 -7.39 -4.61
CA PHE A 139 2.14 -6.31 -4.25
C PHE A 139 1.66 -4.99 -4.88
N GLY A 140 1.83 -3.90 -4.14
CA GLY A 140 1.45 -2.58 -4.61
C GLY A 140 -0.06 -2.35 -4.74
N SER A 141 -0.43 -1.35 -5.51
CA SER A 141 -1.82 -1.02 -5.84
C SER A 141 -2.33 -1.88 -6.98
N ASN A 142 -3.60 -2.27 -6.93
CA ASN A 142 -4.30 -2.92 -8.03
C ASN A 142 -5.61 -2.19 -8.34
N SER A 143 -6.42 -2.72 -9.26
CA SER A 143 -7.70 -2.13 -9.68
C SER A 143 -8.71 -1.91 -8.54
N TYR A 144 -8.54 -2.58 -7.40
CA TYR A 144 -9.43 -2.50 -6.22
C TYR A 144 -8.89 -1.58 -5.12
N GLY A 145 -7.70 -1.00 -5.31
CA GLY A 145 -7.14 -0.01 -4.41
C GLY A 145 -5.70 -0.28 -3.95
N PRO A 146 -5.19 0.53 -3.02
CA PRO A 146 -3.84 0.41 -2.51
C PRO A 146 -3.65 -0.85 -1.68
N ASN A 147 -2.39 -1.30 -1.56
CA ASN A 147 -2.05 -2.47 -0.76
C ASN A 147 -2.41 -2.22 0.72
N PRO A 148 -3.21 -3.10 1.36
CA PRO A 148 -3.62 -2.91 2.76
C PRO A 148 -2.46 -3.02 3.75
N LYS A 149 -1.29 -3.53 3.35
CA LYS A 149 -0.08 -3.56 4.17
C LYS A 149 0.74 -2.27 4.09
N GLY A 150 0.42 -1.36 3.16
CA GLY A 150 1.18 -0.15 2.93
C GLY A 150 2.52 -0.38 2.21
N ILE A 151 2.66 -1.48 1.51
CA ILE A 151 3.83 -1.79 0.69
C ILE A 151 3.55 -1.28 -0.71
N LYS A 152 4.49 -0.47 -1.23
CA LYS A 152 4.47 0.02 -2.62
C LYS A 152 5.12 -0.97 -3.55
#